data_92b9d96b249fda74ecbe810579ba212c
#
_entry.id   92b9d96b249fda74ecbe810579ba212c
#
_cell.length_a   1.000
_cell.length_b   1.000
_cell.length_c   1.000
_cell.angle_alpha   90.00
_cell.angle_beta   90.00
_cell.angle_gamma   90.00
#
_symmetry.space_group_name_H-M   'P 1'
#
loop_
_entity.id
_entity.type
_entity.pdbx_description
1 polymer ?
#
loop_
_entity_poly.entity_id
_entity_poly.type
_entity_poly.pdbx_seq_one_letter_code
_entity_poly.pdbx_strand_id
1 'polypeptide(L)'
;ESWVGPLDGVRDFEMGTGSLEVKATLSAVGFPAKIGSLEQLDDSARQPLFLAGARLRQTDNGQSLPELVADMRDVVAGYAEPVRLLSERLIAAGYFDAHADRYVRRFALADIRVVEVKDDFPRLTPGSVPLGVTKATYEIDLDKVLGPSIPTADALKKLGAI
;
A
#
# COMPACT_ATOMS: atom_id res chain seq x y z
N GLU A 1 4.26 11.41 -8.38
CA GLU A 1 4.34 10.47 -9.53
C GLU A 1 4.34 9.01 -9.07
N SER A 2 5.05 8.66 -8.00
CA SER A 2 5.25 7.27 -7.56
C SER A 2 3.98 6.51 -7.13
N TRP A 3 2.92 7.20 -6.72
CA TRP A 3 1.64 6.58 -6.37
C TRP A 3 0.85 6.26 -7.64
N VAL A 4 0.87 5.00 -8.07
CA VAL A 4 0.28 4.53 -9.34
C VAL A 4 -0.93 3.62 -9.15
N GLY A 5 -1.16 3.11 -7.94
CA GLY A 5 -2.27 2.21 -7.64
C GLY A 5 -3.64 2.71 -8.12
N PRO A 6 -4.03 3.99 -7.88
CA PRO A 6 -5.32 4.50 -8.36
C PRO A 6 -5.47 4.60 -9.89
N LEU A 7 -4.39 4.42 -10.65
CA LEU A 7 -4.37 4.45 -12.12
C LEU A 7 -4.18 3.05 -12.72
N ASP A 8 -4.77 2.03 -12.11
CA ASP A 8 -4.65 0.63 -12.52
C ASP A 8 -3.21 0.09 -12.46
N GLY A 9 -2.33 0.71 -11.67
CA GLY A 9 -1.02 0.18 -11.35
C GLY A 9 -1.13 -1.20 -10.71
N VAL A 10 -0.24 -2.13 -11.09
CA VAL A 10 -0.20 -3.46 -10.49
C VAL A 10 0.06 -3.37 -8.98
N ARG A 11 0.84 -2.38 -8.56
CA ARG A 11 1.19 -2.06 -7.16
C ARG A 11 0.82 -0.64 -6.83
N ASP A 12 0.78 -0.33 -5.53
CA ASP A 12 0.39 1.02 -5.08
C ASP A 12 1.44 2.07 -5.44
N PHE A 13 2.73 1.74 -5.26
CA PHE A 13 3.82 2.68 -5.51
C PHE A 13 4.93 2.06 -6.36
N GLU A 14 5.45 2.85 -7.30
CA GLU A 14 6.65 2.54 -8.08
C GLU A 14 7.68 3.67 -7.89
N MET A 15 8.89 3.31 -7.41
CA MET A 15 9.95 4.25 -7.04
C MET A 15 11.30 3.69 -7.47
N GLY A 16 12.10 4.50 -8.17
CA GLY A 16 13.37 4.02 -8.71
C GLY A 16 13.18 2.75 -9.53
N THR A 17 13.91 1.69 -9.19
CA THR A 17 13.80 0.36 -9.83
C THR A 17 12.83 -0.56 -9.11
N GLY A 18 12.37 -0.17 -7.92
CA GLY A 18 11.56 -1.00 -7.04
C GLY A 18 10.10 -0.59 -6.95
N SER A 19 9.37 -1.28 -6.08
CA SER A 19 7.95 -1.02 -5.84
C SER A 19 7.50 -1.38 -4.43
N LEU A 20 6.38 -0.80 -4.01
CA LEU A 20 5.76 -1.01 -2.71
C LEU A 20 4.27 -1.30 -2.92
N GLU A 21 3.82 -2.43 -2.40
CA GLU A 21 2.41 -2.77 -2.24
C GLU A 21 1.98 -2.47 -0.81
N VAL A 22 0.81 -1.87 -0.61
CA VAL A 22 0.28 -1.50 0.70
C VAL A 22 -1.04 -2.22 0.96
N LYS A 23 -1.16 -2.86 2.10
CA LYS A 23 -2.39 -3.52 2.53
C LYS A 23 -2.82 -3.01 3.90
N ALA A 24 -4.06 -2.57 4.00
CA ALA A 24 -4.66 -2.15 5.27
C ALA A 24 -5.55 -3.24 5.86
N THR A 25 -5.52 -3.38 7.18
CA THR A 25 -6.40 -4.29 7.92
C THR A 25 -6.96 -3.65 9.18
N LEU A 26 -8.17 -4.06 9.56
CA LEU A 26 -8.79 -3.75 10.86
C LEU A 26 -8.75 -4.96 11.80
N SER A 27 -8.14 -6.07 11.38
CA SER A 27 -8.10 -7.29 12.19
C SER A 27 -7.32 -7.07 13.47
N ALA A 28 -7.90 -7.50 14.58
CA ALA A 28 -7.23 -7.54 15.89
C ALA A 28 -6.39 -8.82 16.09
N VAL A 29 -6.57 -9.82 15.23
CA VAL A 29 -5.90 -11.13 15.31
C VAL A 29 -5.18 -11.42 14.00
N GLY A 30 -3.93 -11.84 14.10
CA GLY A 30 -3.05 -11.99 12.94
C GLY A 30 -2.80 -10.65 12.24
N PHE A 31 -2.10 -10.67 11.13
CA PHE A 31 -1.88 -9.47 10.29
C PHE A 31 -2.24 -9.81 8.83
N PRO A 32 -3.55 -9.95 8.51
CA PRO A 32 -3.98 -10.37 7.19
C PRO A 32 -3.71 -9.28 6.14
N ALA A 33 -3.07 -9.69 5.04
CA ALA A 33 -2.83 -8.91 3.84
C ALA A 33 -3.49 -9.61 2.64
N LYS A 34 -4.55 -9.03 2.08
CA LYS A 34 -5.26 -9.60 0.94
C LYS A 34 -4.56 -9.24 -0.37
N ILE A 35 -4.11 -10.26 -1.09
CA ILE A 35 -3.46 -10.14 -2.39
C ILE A 35 -4.50 -10.41 -3.49
N GLY A 36 -4.68 -9.44 -4.38
CA GLY A 36 -5.76 -9.42 -5.39
C GLY A 36 -5.41 -10.07 -6.72
N SER A 37 -4.11 -10.23 -7.02
CA SER A 37 -3.66 -10.83 -8.27
C SER A 37 -2.30 -11.53 -8.11
N LEU A 38 -1.94 -12.33 -9.11
CA LEU A 38 -0.64 -13.02 -9.16
C LEU A 38 0.53 -12.03 -9.36
N GLU A 39 0.26 -10.90 -9.99
CA GLU A 39 1.26 -9.90 -10.37
C GLU A 39 1.66 -8.99 -9.19
N GLN A 40 0.79 -8.79 -8.20
CA GLN A 40 1.05 -7.86 -7.10
C GLN A 40 2.34 -8.17 -6.33
N LEU A 41 2.66 -9.45 -6.14
CA LEU A 41 3.87 -9.88 -5.44
C LEU A 41 4.90 -10.56 -6.36
N ASP A 42 4.80 -10.36 -7.68
CA ASP A 42 5.80 -10.79 -8.65
C ASP A 42 6.91 -9.74 -8.78
N ASP A 43 8.08 -10.02 -8.25
CA ASP A 43 9.25 -9.14 -8.27
C ASP A 43 10.11 -9.27 -9.54
N SER A 44 9.69 -10.07 -10.52
CA SER A 44 10.48 -10.34 -11.73
C SER A 44 10.76 -9.10 -12.58
N ALA A 45 9.84 -8.15 -12.61
CA ALA A 45 9.96 -6.92 -13.40
C ALA A 45 10.59 -5.74 -12.64
N ARG A 46 10.46 -5.68 -11.31
CA ARG A 46 10.93 -4.55 -10.49
C ARG A 46 11.40 -5.03 -9.12
N GLN A 47 12.63 -4.64 -8.77
CA GLN A 47 13.25 -4.95 -7.48
C GLN A 47 13.94 -3.71 -6.90
N PRO A 48 13.97 -3.57 -5.56
CA PRO A 48 13.31 -4.44 -4.56
C PRO A 48 11.79 -4.26 -4.55
N LEU A 49 11.07 -5.31 -4.18
CA LEU A 49 9.62 -5.26 -3.91
C LEU A 49 9.38 -5.35 -2.40
N PHE A 50 8.56 -4.45 -1.87
CA PHE A 50 8.13 -4.48 -0.48
C PHE A 50 6.61 -4.64 -0.37
N LEU A 51 6.18 -5.39 0.64
CA LEU A 51 4.81 -5.42 1.10
C LEU A 51 4.72 -4.69 2.46
N ALA A 52 3.92 -3.63 2.51
CA ALA A 52 3.63 -2.90 3.73
C ALA A 52 2.21 -3.22 4.22
N GLY A 53 2.10 -3.83 5.38
CA GLY A 53 0.85 -4.00 6.10
C GLY A 53 0.63 -2.84 7.06
N ALA A 54 -0.53 -2.18 6.99
CA ALA A 54 -0.95 -1.14 7.92
C ALA A 54 -2.16 -1.65 8.73
N ARG A 55 -1.99 -1.85 10.03
CA ARG A 55 -3.09 -2.16 10.93
C ARG A 55 -3.71 -0.86 11.42
N LEU A 56 -4.97 -0.68 11.11
CA LEU A 56 -5.75 0.47 11.54
C LEU A 56 -6.68 0.06 12.69
N ARG A 57 -6.91 0.97 13.60
CA ARG A 57 -7.90 0.86 14.67
C ARG A 57 -8.92 1.98 14.51
N GLN A 58 -10.19 1.61 14.40
CA GLN A 58 -11.27 2.60 14.42
C GLN A 58 -11.42 3.14 15.84
N THR A 59 -11.37 4.47 15.98
CA THR A 59 -11.45 5.16 17.28
C THR A 59 -11.85 6.62 17.08
N ASP A 60 -12.62 7.18 18.01
CA ASP A 60 -13.09 8.57 17.92
C ASP A 60 -11.94 9.58 17.96
N ASN A 61 -10.81 9.24 18.60
CA ASN A 61 -9.60 10.07 18.64
C ASN A 61 -8.69 9.86 17.40
N GLY A 62 -9.12 9.05 16.43
CA GLY A 62 -8.39 8.84 15.18
C GLY A 62 -8.57 9.99 14.20
N GLN A 63 -8.01 9.83 13.01
CA GLN A 63 -8.11 10.76 11.90
C GLN A 63 -9.16 10.26 10.90
N SER A 64 -9.99 11.16 10.39
CA SER A 64 -10.90 10.87 9.28
C SER A 64 -10.16 10.97 7.94
N LEU A 65 -10.74 10.40 6.89
CA LEU A 65 -10.16 10.49 5.54
C LEU A 65 -10.03 11.94 5.05
N PRO A 66 -11.02 12.85 5.23
CA PRO A 66 -10.85 14.26 4.85
C PRO A 66 -9.71 14.96 5.59
N GLU A 67 -9.53 14.68 6.89
CA GLU A 67 -8.42 15.25 7.67
C GLU A 67 -7.07 14.74 7.14
N LEU A 68 -6.95 13.45 6.87
CA LEU A 68 -5.73 12.89 6.26
C LEU A 68 -5.43 13.52 4.89
N VAL A 69 -6.45 13.71 4.06
CA VAL A 69 -6.30 14.37 2.76
C VAL A 69 -5.87 15.83 2.92
N ALA A 70 -6.40 16.55 3.92
CA ALA A 70 -5.97 17.91 4.22
C ALA A 70 -4.49 17.97 4.60
N ASP A 71 -4.04 17.08 5.50
CA ASP A 71 -2.62 17.00 5.87
C ASP A 71 -1.71 16.69 4.67
N MET A 72 -2.14 15.78 3.79
CA MET A 72 -1.38 15.47 2.56
C MET A 72 -1.30 16.69 1.62
N ARG A 73 -2.38 17.49 1.52
CA ARG A 73 -2.40 18.72 0.73
C ARG A 73 -1.48 19.78 1.32
N ASP A 74 -1.42 19.89 2.64
CA ASP A 74 -0.52 20.82 3.32
C ASP A 74 0.95 20.49 3.08
N VAL A 75 1.30 19.19 3.05
CA VAL A 75 2.66 18.74 2.73
C VAL A 75 3.09 19.14 1.32
N VAL A 76 2.18 19.14 0.34
CA VAL A 76 2.50 19.48 -1.05
C VAL A 76 2.17 20.94 -1.39
N ALA A 77 1.64 21.71 -0.44
CA ALA A 77 1.30 23.11 -0.65
C ALA A 77 2.52 23.91 -1.15
N GLY A 78 2.31 24.75 -2.15
CA GLY A 78 3.40 25.53 -2.76
C GLY A 78 4.08 24.86 -3.94
N TYR A 79 3.78 23.60 -4.24
CA TYR A 79 4.31 22.88 -5.39
C TYR A 79 3.20 22.52 -6.37
N ALA A 80 3.04 23.29 -7.45
CA ALA A 80 1.90 23.17 -8.36
C ALA A 80 1.70 21.74 -8.93
N GLU A 81 2.77 21.10 -9.35
CA GLU A 81 2.73 19.76 -9.93
C GLU A 81 2.36 18.68 -8.89
N PRO A 82 2.97 18.60 -7.70
CA PRO A 82 2.51 17.69 -6.63
C PRO A 82 1.05 17.89 -6.23
N VAL A 83 0.57 19.14 -6.13
CA VAL A 83 -0.85 19.43 -5.82
C VAL A 83 -1.77 18.87 -6.90
N ARG A 84 -1.44 19.07 -8.17
CA ARG A 84 -2.21 18.56 -9.31
C ARG A 84 -2.25 17.03 -9.28
N LEU A 85 -1.08 16.39 -9.17
CA LEU A 85 -0.96 14.92 -9.14
C LEU A 85 -1.70 14.31 -7.96
N LEU A 86 -1.59 14.87 -6.76
CA LEU A 86 -2.34 14.39 -5.59
C LEU A 86 -3.85 14.45 -5.85
N SER A 87 -4.34 15.56 -6.40
CA SER A 87 -5.77 15.73 -6.69
C SER A 87 -6.27 14.71 -7.71
N GLU A 88 -5.51 14.46 -8.78
CA GLU A 88 -5.84 13.44 -9.79
C GLU A 88 -5.87 12.04 -9.18
N ARG A 89 -4.90 11.69 -8.33
CA ARG A 89 -4.85 10.37 -7.66
C ARG A 89 -5.99 10.18 -6.67
N LEU A 90 -6.36 11.21 -5.91
CA LEU A 90 -7.49 11.16 -4.99
C LEU A 90 -8.81 10.91 -5.74
N ILE A 91 -9.03 11.61 -6.86
CA ILE A 91 -10.22 11.40 -7.71
C ILE A 91 -10.23 9.98 -8.28
N ALA A 92 -9.10 9.50 -8.81
CA ALA A 92 -8.98 8.15 -9.34
C ALA A 92 -9.18 7.06 -8.25
N ALA A 93 -8.76 7.34 -7.01
CA ALA A 93 -9.03 6.49 -5.85
C ALA A 93 -10.49 6.56 -5.35
N GLY A 94 -11.33 7.41 -5.95
CA GLY A 94 -12.74 7.56 -5.58
C GLY A 94 -12.99 8.53 -4.41
N TYR A 95 -12.00 9.34 -4.02
CA TYR A 95 -12.22 10.39 -3.04
C TYR A 95 -12.72 11.67 -3.72
N PHE A 96 -13.82 12.22 -3.21
CA PHE A 96 -14.41 13.46 -3.69
C PHE A 96 -14.69 14.40 -2.51
N ASP A 97 -14.17 15.61 -2.55
CA ASP A 97 -14.40 16.64 -1.51
C ASP A 97 -15.89 16.92 -1.29
N ALA A 98 -16.71 16.87 -2.34
CA ALA A 98 -18.15 17.01 -2.23
C ALA A 98 -18.85 15.94 -1.37
N HIS A 99 -18.15 14.86 -1.04
CA HIS A 99 -18.64 13.78 -0.18
C HIS A 99 -17.92 13.73 1.18
N ALA A 100 -17.17 14.76 1.54
CA ALA A 100 -16.35 14.77 2.77
C ALA A 100 -17.19 14.50 4.04
N ASP A 101 -18.42 14.97 4.09
CA ASP A 101 -19.39 14.74 5.16
C ASP A 101 -19.80 13.27 5.34
N ARG A 102 -19.55 12.42 4.36
CA ARG A 102 -19.85 10.98 4.38
C ARG A 102 -18.70 10.13 4.94
N TYR A 103 -17.47 10.67 4.99
CA TYR A 103 -16.28 9.96 5.50
C TYR A 103 -16.13 10.18 7.01
N VAL A 104 -17.15 9.77 7.78
CA VAL A 104 -17.23 10.02 9.23
C VAL A 104 -16.40 9.07 10.09
N ARG A 105 -15.95 7.95 9.50
CA ARG A 105 -15.13 6.99 10.25
C ARG A 105 -13.75 7.55 10.52
N ARG A 106 -13.25 7.32 11.73
CA ARG A 106 -11.92 7.78 12.18
C ARG A 106 -11.05 6.60 12.52
N PHE A 107 -9.78 6.69 12.15
CA PHE A 107 -8.81 5.61 12.30
C PHE A 107 -7.51 6.14 12.89
N ALA A 108 -6.86 5.30 13.70
CA ALA A 108 -5.48 5.48 14.13
C ALA A 108 -4.64 4.33 13.57
N LEU A 109 -3.41 4.62 13.13
CA LEU A 109 -2.42 3.60 12.80
C LEU A 109 -2.00 2.91 14.09
N ALA A 110 -2.28 1.62 14.21
CA ALA A 110 -1.97 0.82 15.40
C ALA A 110 -0.65 0.07 15.26
N ASP A 111 -0.33 -0.41 14.04
CA ASP A 111 0.90 -1.14 13.75
C ASP A 111 1.22 -1.04 12.26
N ILE A 112 2.49 -1.14 11.91
CA ILE A 112 2.96 -1.22 10.52
C ILE A 112 4.02 -2.30 10.39
N ARG A 113 3.90 -3.10 9.35
CA ARG A 113 4.84 -4.16 8.99
C ARG A 113 5.31 -3.97 7.56
N VAL A 114 6.62 -3.83 7.36
CA VAL A 114 7.21 -3.74 6.02
C VAL A 114 8.16 -4.90 5.83
N VAL A 115 7.87 -5.74 4.84
CA VAL A 115 8.64 -6.96 4.56
C VAL A 115 9.11 -6.93 3.10
N GLU A 116 10.36 -7.29 2.86
CA GLU A 116 10.89 -7.45 1.52
C GLU A 116 10.36 -8.76 0.92
N VAL A 117 9.74 -8.65 -0.27
CA VAL A 117 9.19 -9.80 -1.00
C VAL A 117 10.29 -10.39 -1.86
N LYS A 118 10.88 -11.50 -1.40
CA LYS A 118 11.96 -12.21 -2.09
C LYS A 118 11.99 -13.69 -1.67
N ASP A 119 12.72 -14.48 -2.41
CA ASP A 119 13.03 -15.89 -2.09
C ASP A 119 11.83 -16.68 -1.52
N ASP A 120 11.89 -17.04 -0.24
CA ASP A 120 10.89 -17.86 0.47
C ASP A 120 9.66 -17.08 0.93
N PHE A 121 9.46 -15.84 0.44
CA PHE A 121 8.25 -15.09 0.78
C PHE A 121 7.00 -15.86 0.29
N PRO A 122 5.97 -16.09 1.14
CA PRO A 122 4.78 -16.86 0.76
C PRO A 122 3.94 -16.08 -0.26
N ARG A 123 4.14 -16.37 -1.54
CA ARG A 123 3.45 -15.69 -2.64
C ARG A 123 3.07 -16.64 -3.76
N LEU A 124 2.02 -16.28 -4.49
CA LEU A 124 1.67 -16.86 -5.76
C LEU A 124 1.98 -15.86 -6.87
N THR A 125 2.75 -16.28 -7.85
CA THR A 125 3.11 -15.48 -9.03
C THR A 125 2.72 -16.22 -10.31
N PRO A 126 2.64 -15.56 -11.48
CA PRO A 126 2.38 -16.24 -12.74
C PRO A 126 3.34 -17.42 -13.01
N GLY A 127 4.60 -17.30 -12.56
CA GLY A 127 5.62 -18.34 -12.72
C GLY A 127 5.56 -19.48 -11.68
N SER A 128 4.82 -19.30 -10.57
CA SER A 128 4.75 -20.29 -9.48
C SER A 128 3.47 -21.12 -9.44
N VAL A 129 2.44 -20.70 -10.16
CA VAL A 129 1.15 -21.42 -10.22
C VAL A 129 1.14 -22.46 -11.34
N PRO A 130 0.30 -23.53 -11.25
CA PRO A 130 0.15 -24.51 -12.30
C PRO A 130 -0.29 -23.90 -13.63
N LEU A 131 0.14 -24.51 -14.73
CA LEU A 131 -0.27 -24.11 -16.08
C LEU A 131 -1.82 -24.11 -16.19
N GLY A 132 -2.37 -23.01 -16.72
CA GLY A 132 -3.81 -22.79 -16.84
C GLY A 132 -4.42 -21.99 -15.70
N VAL A 133 -3.71 -21.75 -14.59
CA VAL A 133 -4.13 -20.79 -13.55
C VAL A 133 -3.77 -19.38 -14.01
N THR A 134 -4.78 -18.59 -14.33
CA THR A 134 -4.61 -17.23 -14.86
C THR A 134 -4.90 -16.13 -13.83
N LYS A 135 -5.52 -16.49 -12.70
CA LYS A 135 -5.85 -15.54 -11.64
C LYS A 135 -5.92 -16.24 -10.27
N ALA A 136 -5.40 -15.59 -9.24
CA ALA A 136 -5.59 -15.99 -7.86
C ALA A 136 -5.83 -14.77 -6.97
N THR A 137 -6.68 -14.95 -5.97
CA THR A 137 -6.82 -14.02 -4.84
C THR A 137 -6.59 -14.82 -3.58
N TYR A 138 -5.72 -14.35 -2.70
CA TYR A 138 -5.35 -15.07 -1.48
C TYR A 138 -5.00 -14.09 -0.37
N GLU A 139 -4.79 -14.59 0.82
CA GLU A 139 -4.45 -13.81 1.99
C GLU A 139 -3.17 -14.33 2.62
N ILE A 140 -2.29 -13.43 3.02
CA ILE A 140 -1.05 -13.71 3.75
C ILE A 140 -1.20 -13.13 5.15
N ASP A 141 -0.89 -13.92 6.17
CA ASP A 141 -0.76 -13.44 7.54
C ASP A 141 0.70 -13.00 7.77
N LEU A 142 0.92 -11.68 7.82
CA LEU A 142 2.27 -11.10 7.98
C LEU A 142 2.89 -11.42 9.34
N ASP A 143 2.10 -11.85 10.34
CA ASP A 143 2.65 -12.35 11.61
C ASP A 143 3.34 -13.71 11.47
N LYS A 144 3.06 -14.43 10.38
CA LYS A 144 3.61 -15.77 10.08
C LYS A 144 4.66 -15.77 8.96
N VAL A 145 4.89 -14.63 8.35
CA VAL A 145 5.92 -14.52 7.30
C VAL A 145 7.31 -14.60 7.93
N LEU A 146 8.17 -15.44 7.34
CA LEU A 146 9.58 -15.54 7.73
C LEU A 146 10.33 -14.29 7.25
N GLY A 147 11.17 -13.76 8.13
CA GLY A 147 11.97 -12.57 7.85
C GLY A 147 11.61 -11.38 8.73
N PRO A 148 12.55 -10.47 8.97
CA PRO A 148 12.31 -9.31 9.81
C PRO A 148 11.46 -8.26 9.09
N SER A 149 10.52 -7.66 9.82
CA SER A 149 9.98 -6.37 9.42
C SER A 149 11.09 -5.33 9.51
N ILE A 150 11.22 -4.51 8.48
CA ILE A 150 12.19 -3.40 8.47
C ILE A 150 11.48 -2.07 8.71
N PRO A 151 12.17 -1.05 9.23
CA PRO A 151 11.62 0.29 9.34
C PRO A 151 11.16 0.82 7.98
N THR A 152 10.03 1.50 7.93
CA THR A 152 9.50 2.11 6.69
C THR A 152 10.55 3.02 6.02
N ALA A 153 11.30 3.80 6.81
CA ALA A 153 12.35 4.67 6.29
C ALA A 153 13.46 3.87 5.56
N ASP A 154 13.81 2.70 6.04
CA ASP A 154 14.84 1.86 5.41
C ASP A 154 14.33 1.25 4.09
N ALA A 155 13.05 0.87 4.02
CA ALA A 155 12.42 0.45 2.77
C ALA A 155 12.42 1.59 1.75
N LEU A 156 12.02 2.81 2.15
CA LEU A 156 12.00 3.99 1.28
C LEU A 156 13.40 4.38 0.79
N LYS A 157 14.44 4.24 1.62
CA LYS A 157 15.84 4.43 1.19
C LYS A 157 16.25 3.40 0.12
N LYS A 158 15.92 2.12 0.35
CA LYS A 158 16.20 1.06 -0.64
C LYS A 158 15.47 1.29 -1.97
N LEU A 159 14.30 1.92 -1.93
CA LEU A 159 13.53 2.32 -3.10
C LEU A 159 14.02 3.62 -3.75
N GLY A 160 14.98 4.32 -3.13
CA GLY A 160 15.47 5.61 -3.63
C GLY A 160 14.46 6.75 -3.49
N ALA A 161 13.54 6.67 -2.53
CA ALA A 161 12.50 7.67 -2.32
C ALA A 161 12.94 8.80 -1.35
N ILE A 162 13.95 8.53 -0.52
CA ILE A 162 14.57 9.47 0.44
C ILE A 162 16.07 9.24 0.54
#